data_1af13f1a5fe022109bc39c0d589bb053
#
_entry.id   1af13f1a5fe022109bc39c0d589bb053
#
_cell.length_a   1.000
_cell.length_b   1.000
_cell.length_c   1.000
_cell.angle_alpha   90.00
_cell.angle_beta   90.00
_cell.angle_gamma   90.00
#
_symmetry.space_group_name_H-M   'P 1'
#
loop_
_entity.id
_entity.type
_entity.pdbx_description
1 polymer ?
#
loop_
_entity_poly.entity_id
_entity_poly.type
_entity_poly.pdbx_seq_one_letter_code
_entity_poly.pdbx_strand_id
1 'polypeptide(L)'
;MENPPVNQPKRRLLQWAAVFVVCLAVSVVWLKKQPAPRAVPLPDVSQLEPGDWVFRSGISADSRVIKSISRSRYSHIGMIVQTVPQVVVAHAATDDDPKHPDQVLLTPLAEFAAADTADGIAVVRPKFLTASQRRQAAQSAAAQRGRAFVLAARDRQPYYCTLLLLEAVRPHAPQFSPQWQYLDMAVFRGEYLFPEAFMHENVEWIYRSE
;
A
#
# COMPACT_ATOMS: atom_id res chain seq x y z
N MET A 1 21.24 -37.64 -62.50
CA MET A 1 22.03 -37.27 -61.31
C MET A 1 21.60 -35.86 -60.91
N GLU A 2 20.69 -35.75 -59.95
CA GLU A 2 20.22 -34.47 -59.43
C GLU A 2 21.05 -34.06 -58.25
N ASN A 3 21.55 -32.82 -58.30
CA ASN A 3 22.29 -32.22 -57.16
C ASN A 3 21.36 -31.89 -56.01
N PRO A 4 21.75 -32.16 -54.74
CA PRO A 4 20.94 -31.81 -53.60
C PRO A 4 20.96 -30.29 -53.34
N PRO A 5 19.89 -29.70 -52.80
CA PRO A 5 19.80 -28.28 -52.59
C PRO A 5 20.70 -27.84 -51.44
N VAL A 6 21.61 -26.92 -51.72
CA VAL A 6 22.55 -26.34 -50.79
C VAL A 6 21.88 -25.21 -49.95
N ASN A 7 21.97 -25.35 -48.64
CA ASN A 7 22.06 -24.27 -47.68
C ASN A 7 20.78 -23.50 -47.24
N GLN A 8 20.01 -24.12 -46.35
CA GLN A 8 18.92 -23.43 -45.65
C GLN A 8 19.21 -22.90 -44.21
N PRO A 9 20.35 -23.10 -43.53
CA PRO A 9 20.52 -22.59 -42.16
C PRO A 9 20.68 -21.07 -42.06
N LYS A 10 21.34 -20.44 -43.03
CA LYS A 10 21.59 -18.97 -42.98
C LYS A 10 20.32 -18.12 -43.14
N ARG A 11 19.35 -18.57 -43.92
CA ARG A 11 18.05 -17.87 -44.09
C ARG A 11 17.20 -17.93 -42.83
N ARG A 12 17.20 -19.05 -42.13
CA ARG A 12 16.48 -19.18 -40.85
C ARG A 12 17.10 -18.31 -39.74
N LEU A 13 18.44 -18.25 -39.68
CA LEU A 13 19.13 -17.40 -38.69
C LEU A 13 18.83 -15.91 -38.93
N LEU A 14 18.80 -15.43 -40.16
CA LEU A 14 18.41 -14.04 -40.47
C LEU A 14 16.94 -13.75 -40.13
N GLN A 15 16.04 -14.70 -40.36
CA GLN A 15 14.63 -14.54 -40.01
C GLN A 15 14.43 -14.44 -38.49
N TRP A 16 15.11 -15.27 -37.70
CA TRP A 16 15.04 -15.20 -36.24
C TRP A 16 15.67 -13.93 -35.70
N ALA A 17 16.78 -13.45 -36.27
CA ALA A 17 17.39 -12.18 -35.91
C ALA A 17 16.47 -10.99 -36.21
N ALA A 18 15.77 -11.00 -37.34
CA ALA A 18 14.80 -9.95 -37.68
C ALA A 18 13.60 -9.95 -36.71
N VAL A 19 13.06 -11.11 -36.33
CA VAL A 19 11.99 -11.26 -35.38
C VAL A 19 12.43 -10.74 -34.00
N PHE A 20 13.67 -11.05 -33.56
CA PHE A 20 14.20 -10.59 -32.28
C PHE A 20 14.36 -9.07 -32.25
N VAL A 21 14.83 -8.45 -33.33
CA VAL A 21 14.96 -6.98 -33.43
C VAL A 21 13.58 -6.31 -33.43
N VAL A 22 12.59 -6.87 -34.10
CA VAL A 22 11.21 -6.35 -34.11
C VAL A 22 10.58 -6.49 -32.72
N CYS A 23 10.76 -7.62 -32.04
CA CYS A 23 10.27 -7.81 -30.66
C CYS A 23 10.93 -6.83 -29.68
N LEU A 24 12.24 -6.61 -29.81
CA LEU A 24 12.96 -5.60 -29.01
C LEU A 24 12.46 -4.18 -29.29
N ALA A 25 12.27 -3.82 -30.56
CA ALA A 25 11.76 -2.51 -30.95
C ALA A 25 10.33 -2.27 -30.45
N VAL A 26 9.46 -3.28 -30.57
CA VAL A 26 8.09 -3.23 -30.04
C VAL A 26 8.10 -3.11 -28.52
N SER A 27 8.96 -3.86 -27.82
CA SER A 27 9.09 -3.78 -26.37
C SER A 27 9.57 -2.40 -25.91
N VAL A 28 10.55 -1.82 -26.60
CA VAL A 28 11.06 -0.47 -26.31
C VAL A 28 10.01 0.61 -26.59
N VAL A 29 9.23 0.48 -27.66
CA VAL A 29 8.13 1.41 -27.98
C VAL A 29 6.99 1.28 -26.97
N TRP A 30 6.72 0.06 -26.49
CA TRP A 30 5.70 -0.19 -25.48
C TRP A 30 6.09 0.39 -24.10
N LEU A 31 7.35 0.20 -23.69
CA LEU A 31 7.91 0.80 -22.46
C LEU A 31 7.89 2.34 -22.49
N LYS A 32 8.11 2.95 -23.67
CA LYS A 32 8.05 4.42 -23.83
C LYS A 32 6.63 4.98 -23.90
N LYS A 33 5.61 4.14 -24.11
CA LYS A 33 4.20 4.55 -24.18
C LYS A 33 3.44 4.43 -22.85
N GLN A 34 4.07 3.96 -21.79
CA GLN A 34 3.40 3.98 -20.49
C GLN A 34 3.27 5.45 -20.04
N PRO A 35 2.04 5.94 -19.80
CA PRO A 35 1.88 7.28 -19.26
C PRO A 35 2.63 7.37 -17.93
N ALA A 36 3.29 8.50 -17.69
CA ALA A 36 3.92 8.77 -16.41
C ALA A 36 2.91 8.56 -15.28
N PRO A 37 3.33 7.97 -14.14
CA PRO A 37 2.46 7.82 -12.99
C PRO A 37 1.81 9.16 -12.65
N ARG A 38 0.49 9.18 -12.56
CA ARG A 38 -0.25 10.41 -12.26
C ARG A 38 -0.11 10.71 -10.77
N ALA A 39 0.28 11.94 -10.44
CA ALA A 39 0.32 12.38 -9.05
C ALA A 39 -1.06 12.22 -8.39
N VAL A 40 -1.08 11.64 -7.20
CA VAL A 40 -2.31 11.52 -6.39
C VAL A 40 -2.64 12.89 -5.80
N PRO A 41 -3.83 13.45 -6.06
CA PRO A 41 -4.23 14.70 -5.44
C PRO A 41 -4.29 14.55 -3.91
N LEU A 42 -3.79 15.55 -3.19
CA LEU A 42 -3.76 15.56 -1.73
C LEU A 42 -4.93 16.41 -1.16
N PRO A 43 -5.42 16.08 0.05
CA PRO A 43 -6.41 16.89 0.74
C PRO A 43 -5.84 18.26 1.17
N ASP A 44 -6.74 19.21 1.43
CA ASP A 44 -6.37 20.44 2.12
C ASP A 44 -5.93 20.10 3.56
N VAL A 45 -4.71 20.55 3.91
CA VAL A 45 -4.10 20.30 5.23
C VAL A 45 -4.97 20.86 6.36
N SER A 46 -5.73 21.95 6.15
CA SER A 46 -6.61 22.55 7.14
C SER A 46 -7.76 21.62 7.59
N GLN A 47 -8.09 20.60 6.82
CA GLN A 47 -9.12 19.61 7.11
C GLN A 47 -8.61 18.44 7.95
N LEU A 48 -7.28 18.28 8.04
CA LEU A 48 -6.62 17.12 8.65
C LEU A 48 -6.32 17.34 10.12
N GLU A 49 -6.50 16.28 10.91
CA GLU A 49 -6.18 16.27 12.33
C GLU A 49 -5.30 15.07 12.70
N PRO A 50 -4.43 15.18 13.74
CA PRO A 50 -3.77 14.01 14.30
C PRO A 50 -4.79 12.97 14.80
N GLY A 51 -4.58 11.71 14.40
CA GLY A 51 -5.48 10.59 14.64
C GLY A 51 -6.47 10.30 13.51
N ASP A 52 -6.48 11.10 12.43
CA ASP A 52 -7.16 10.72 11.19
C ASP A 52 -6.45 9.53 10.55
N TRP A 53 -7.18 8.62 9.92
CA TRP A 53 -6.64 7.47 9.23
C TRP A 53 -6.52 7.74 7.75
N VAL A 54 -5.38 7.37 7.17
CA VAL A 54 -5.10 7.52 5.74
C VAL A 54 -5.04 6.16 5.10
N PHE A 55 -5.93 5.88 4.16
CA PHE A 55 -5.89 4.70 3.30
C PHE A 55 -5.09 4.99 2.04
N ARG A 56 -4.32 4.00 1.58
CA ARG A 56 -3.56 4.06 0.34
C ARG A 56 -3.96 2.92 -0.58
N SER A 57 -4.33 3.25 -1.82
CA SER A 57 -4.39 2.31 -2.93
C SER A 57 -2.99 2.16 -3.50
N GLY A 58 -2.25 1.18 -3.00
CA GLY A 58 -0.89 0.92 -3.44
C GLY A 58 -0.85 0.27 -4.83
N ILE A 59 0.28 0.43 -5.54
CA ILE A 59 0.48 -0.09 -6.91
C ILE A 59 1.50 -1.23 -6.99
N SER A 60 2.16 -1.59 -5.88
CA SER A 60 3.09 -2.72 -5.81
C SER A 60 2.41 -4.06 -6.09
N ALA A 61 3.19 -5.12 -6.32
CA ALA A 61 2.67 -6.47 -6.48
C ALA A 61 1.89 -6.93 -5.24
N ASP A 62 2.43 -6.70 -4.05
CA ASP A 62 1.80 -7.05 -2.78
C ASP A 62 0.49 -6.28 -2.57
N SER A 63 0.48 -4.99 -2.92
CA SER A 63 -0.73 -4.17 -2.88
C SER A 63 -1.85 -4.74 -3.74
N ARG A 64 -1.52 -5.24 -4.94
CA ARG A 64 -2.52 -5.88 -5.82
C ARG A 64 -3.07 -7.17 -5.21
N VAL A 65 -2.22 -7.98 -4.58
CA VAL A 65 -2.65 -9.20 -3.87
C VAL A 65 -3.58 -8.84 -2.71
N ILE A 66 -3.20 -7.89 -1.87
CA ILE A 66 -4.03 -7.43 -0.74
C ILE A 66 -5.38 -6.91 -1.23
N LYS A 67 -5.39 -6.04 -2.25
CA LYS A 67 -6.65 -5.51 -2.84
C LYS A 67 -7.54 -6.62 -3.37
N SER A 68 -6.97 -7.64 -4.00
CA SER A 68 -7.72 -8.78 -4.54
C SER A 68 -8.34 -9.65 -3.43
N ILE A 69 -7.58 -9.95 -2.37
CA ILE A 69 -8.02 -10.80 -1.27
C ILE A 69 -9.08 -10.08 -0.42
N SER A 70 -8.85 -8.82 -0.06
CA SER A 70 -9.77 -8.03 0.76
C SER A 70 -10.96 -7.49 -0.04
N ARG A 71 -10.96 -7.62 -1.38
CA ARG A 71 -11.94 -7.00 -2.29
C ARG A 71 -12.08 -5.50 -2.07
N SER A 72 -11.00 -4.86 -1.67
CA SER A 72 -10.94 -3.43 -1.37
C SER A 72 -10.12 -2.67 -2.40
N ARG A 73 -10.42 -1.38 -2.57
CA ARG A 73 -9.58 -0.45 -3.32
C ARG A 73 -8.25 -0.20 -2.59
N TYR A 74 -8.24 -0.28 -1.27
CA TYR A 74 -7.08 0.11 -0.46
C TYR A 74 -6.33 -1.11 0.07
N SER A 75 -5.01 -1.08 -0.09
CA SER A 75 -4.10 -2.14 0.36
C SER A 75 -3.31 -1.77 1.61
N HIS A 76 -3.35 -0.50 2.02
CA HIS A 76 -2.54 0.01 3.11
C HIS A 76 -3.29 1.07 3.92
N ILE A 77 -2.90 1.22 5.18
CA ILE A 77 -3.48 2.21 6.09
C ILE A 77 -2.38 2.77 6.99
N GLY A 78 -2.47 4.06 7.30
CA GLY A 78 -1.65 4.75 8.28
C GLY A 78 -2.47 5.73 9.10
N MET A 79 -1.84 6.38 10.07
CA MET A 79 -2.46 7.39 10.93
C MET A 79 -1.71 8.71 10.80
N ILE A 80 -2.43 9.82 10.57
CA ILE A 80 -1.84 11.16 10.66
C ILE A 80 -1.40 11.40 12.09
N VAL A 81 -0.12 11.68 12.29
CA VAL A 81 0.46 11.92 13.62
C VAL A 81 0.87 13.37 13.83
N GLN A 82 1.00 14.12 12.74
CA GLN A 82 1.38 15.54 12.73
C GLN A 82 0.78 16.23 11.52
N THR A 83 0.41 17.51 11.65
CA THR A 83 -0.10 18.34 10.54
C THR A 83 0.77 19.57 10.29
N VAL A 84 1.58 20.01 11.25
CA VAL A 84 2.46 21.20 11.17
C VAL A 84 3.89 20.81 11.59
N PRO A 85 4.96 21.23 10.90
CA PRO A 85 5.01 22.08 9.70
C PRO A 85 4.61 21.34 8.41
N GLN A 86 4.50 20.02 8.44
CA GLN A 86 4.03 19.17 7.34
C GLN A 86 3.19 18.03 7.88
N VAL A 87 2.32 17.47 7.03
CA VAL A 87 1.52 16.31 7.40
C VAL A 87 2.41 15.06 7.37
N VAL A 88 2.42 14.33 8.50
CA VAL A 88 3.19 13.10 8.67
C VAL A 88 2.25 11.94 9.01
N VAL A 89 2.47 10.81 8.37
CA VAL A 89 1.73 9.56 8.54
C VAL A 89 2.62 8.52 9.21
N ALA A 90 2.15 7.94 10.31
CA ALA A 90 2.73 6.73 10.89
C ALA A 90 2.12 5.51 10.22
N HIS A 91 2.94 4.62 9.70
CA HIS A 91 2.49 3.38 9.07
C HIS A 91 3.57 2.29 9.16
N ALA A 92 3.17 1.03 9.20
CA ALA A 92 4.09 -0.10 9.16
C ALA A 92 4.17 -0.63 7.72
N ALA A 93 5.36 -0.61 7.13
CA ALA A 93 5.61 -0.96 5.73
C ALA A 93 6.85 -1.85 5.57
N THR A 94 6.95 -2.54 4.42
CA THR A 94 8.07 -3.41 4.08
C THR A 94 9.18 -2.66 3.34
N ASP A 95 8.83 -1.95 2.26
CA ASP A 95 9.77 -1.44 1.26
C ASP A 95 9.57 0.05 0.89
N ASP A 96 8.75 0.78 1.64
CA ASP A 96 8.48 2.21 1.40
C ASP A 96 9.74 3.09 1.63
N ASP A 97 10.66 2.65 2.50
CA ASP A 97 11.97 3.28 2.69
C ASP A 97 13.09 2.24 2.61
N PRO A 98 13.88 2.20 1.52
CA PRO A 98 14.96 1.22 1.36
C PRO A 98 16.06 1.27 2.44
N LYS A 99 16.19 2.40 3.17
CA LYS A 99 17.14 2.53 4.27
C LYS A 99 16.59 1.97 5.58
N HIS A 100 15.29 1.87 5.69
CA HIS A 100 14.58 1.43 6.89
C HIS A 100 13.47 0.43 6.52
N PRO A 101 13.81 -0.73 5.93
CA PRO A 101 12.83 -1.72 5.52
C PRO A 101 12.15 -2.38 6.74
N ASP A 102 11.02 -3.00 6.51
CA ASP A 102 10.30 -3.87 7.45
C ASP A 102 10.06 -3.24 8.83
N GLN A 103 9.56 -2.01 8.88
CA GLN A 103 9.29 -1.34 10.15
C GLN A 103 8.19 -0.28 10.09
N VAL A 104 7.88 0.29 11.27
CA VAL A 104 7.05 1.48 11.37
C VAL A 104 7.83 2.71 10.94
N LEU A 105 7.30 3.41 9.96
CA LEU A 105 7.84 4.64 9.39
C LEU A 105 6.99 5.86 9.81
N LEU A 106 7.62 7.03 9.81
CA LEU A 106 6.98 8.33 9.87
C LEU A 106 7.27 9.04 8.55
N THR A 107 6.31 9.02 7.64
CA THR A 107 6.47 9.45 6.25
C THR A 107 5.64 10.70 5.97
N PRO A 108 6.18 11.73 5.32
CA PRO A 108 5.37 12.84 4.82
C PRO A 108 4.20 12.34 3.96
N LEU A 109 3.01 12.95 4.11
CA LEU A 109 1.83 12.53 3.35
C LEU A 109 2.07 12.56 1.84
N ALA A 110 2.85 13.52 1.35
CA ALA A 110 3.20 13.63 -0.06
C ALA A 110 4.03 12.43 -0.56
N GLU A 111 4.93 11.91 0.26
CA GLU A 111 5.72 10.71 -0.04
C GLU A 111 4.88 9.43 0.14
N PHE A 112 4.06 9.35 1.19
CA PHE A 112 3.11 8.25 1.40
C PHE A 112 2.16 8.07 0.21
N ALA A 113 1.78 9.16 -0.46
CA ALA A 113 0.89 9.20 -1.62
C ALA A 113 1.63 9.45 -2.95
N ALA A 114 2.95 9.21 -2.99
CA ALA A 114 3.72 9.43 -4.21
C ALA A 114 3.24 8.57 -5.38
N ALA A 115 3.36 9.07 -6.59
CA ALA A 115 2.83 8.44 -7.79
C ALA A 115 3.47 7.08 -8.13
N ASP A 116 4.65 6.79 -7.60
CA ASP A 116 5.34 5.51 -7.71
C ASP A 116 4.95 4.50 -6.63
N THR A 117 4.19 4.92 -5.61
CA THR A 117 3.71 4.06 -4.53
C THR A 117 2.19 3.91 -4.50
N ALA A 118 1.44 4.89 -5.01
CA ALA A 118 0.00 4.97 -4.91
C ALA A 118 -0.69 5.45 -6.19
N ASP A 119 -1.90 4.96 -6.44
CA ASP A 119 -2.84 5.47 -7.45
C ASP A 119 -4.07 6.15 -6.81
N GLY A 120 -4.12 6.24 -5.49
CA GLY A 120 -5.15 6.94 -4.75
C GLY A 120 -5.01 6.85 -3.24
N ILE A 121 -5.60 7.84 -2.56
CA ILE A 121 -5.71 7.86 -1.10
C ILE A 121 -7.13 8.24 -0.66
N ALA A 122 -7.45 7.93 0.58
CA ALA A 122 -8.61 8.46 1.29
C ALA A 122 -8.24 8.77 2.74
N VAL A 123 -8.92 9.77 3.31
CA VAL A 123 -8.76 10.14 4.71
C VAL A 123 -10.11 10.02 5.41
N VAL A 124 -10.12 9.36 6.56
CA VAL A 124 -11.29 9.26 7.42
C VAL A 124 -10.96 9.67 8.85
N ARG A 125 -11.96 10.15 9.56
CA ARG A 125 -11.89 10.51 10.99
C ARG A 125 -12.72 9.55 11.82
N PRO A 126 -12.14 8.80 12.77
CA PRO A 126 -12.92 7.94 13.66
C PRO A 126 -13.79 8.79 14.60
N LYS A 127 -15.13 8.68 14.45
CA LYS A 127 -16.11 9.45 15.22
C LYS A 127 -16.34 8.93 16.62
N PHE A 128 -15.96 7.69 16.89
CA PHE A 128 -16.06 7.06 18.19
C PHE A 128 -14.93 7.48 19.15
N LEU A 129 -13.96 8.28 18.69
CA LEU A 129 -12.89 8.88 19.48
C LEU A 129 -13.11 10.39 19.59
N THR A 130 -12.96 10.93 20.79
CA THR A 130 -12.86 12.39 20.98
C THR A 130 -11.58 12.93 20.35
N ALA A 131 -11.50 14.24 20.11
CA ALA A 131 -10.29 14.87 19.57
C ALA A 131 -9.05 14.64 20.46
N SER A 132 -9.23 14.59 21.79
CA SER A 132 -8.14 14.26 22.71
C SER A 132 -7.66 12.82 22.55
N GLN A 133 -8.58 11.85 22.46
CA GLN A 133 -8.26 10.44 22.27
C GLN A 133 -7.60 10.19 20.92
N ARG A 134 -8.04 10.88 19.84
CA ARG A 134 -7.39 10.82 18.53
C ARG A 134 -5.92 11.28 18.61
N ARG A 135 -5.65 12.42 19.28
CA ARG A 135 -4.28 12.91 19.47
C ARG A 135 -3.42 11.93 20.28
N GLN A 136 -3.97 11.32 21.32
CA GLN A 136 -3.25 10.31 22.11
C GLN A 136 -2.95 9.05 21.29
N ALA A 137 -3.92 8.58 20.50
CA ALA A 137 -3.69 7.46 19.56
C ALA A 137 -2.60 7.80 18.53
N ALA A 138 -2.60 9.03 18.00
CA ALA A 138 -1.56 9.51 17.09
C ALA A 138 -0.17 9.51 17.75
N GLN A 139 -0.06 9.96 18.99
CA GLN A 139 1.19 9.91 19.77
C GLN A 139 1.65 8.47 20.00
N SER A 140 0.72 7.56 20.33
CA SER A 140 1.01 6.14 20.50
C SER A 140 1.50 5.50 19.21
N ALA A 141 0.89 5.81 18.07
CA ALA A 141 1.34 5.33 16.77
C ALA A 141 2.73 5.86 16.40
N ALA A 142 2.98 7.16 16.60
CA ALA A 142 4.29 7.78 16.34
C ALA A 142 5.40 7.17 17.19
N ALA A 143 5.11 6.83 18.46
CA ALA A 143 6.07 6.21 19.37
C ALA A 143 6.52 4.81 18.94
N GLN A 144 5.79 4.16 18.01
CA GLN A 144 6.16 2.84 17.44
C GLN A 144 7.19 2.92 16.33
N ARG A 145 7.69 4.11 15.94
CA ARG A 145 8.72 4.25 14.91
C ARG A 145 9.86 3.28 15.12
N GLY A 146 10.24 2.55 14.05
CA GLY A 146 11.31 1.55 14.09
C GLY A 146 10.88 0.17 14.62
N ARG A 147 9.66 0.00 15.11
CA ARG A 147 9.14 -1.33 15.47
C ARG A 147 9.01 -2.20 14.23
N ALA A 148 9.51 -3.43 14.32
CA ALA A 148 9.57 -4.37 13.20
C ALA A 148 8.18 -4.69 12.64
N PHE A 149 8.08 -4.70 11.31
CA PHE A 149 6.92 -5.21 10.56
C PHE A 149 6.96 -6.74 10.54
N VAL A 150 5.83 -7.37 10.84
CA VAL A 150 5.67 -8.83 10.81
C VAL A 150 4.33 -9.18 10.18
N LEU A 151 4.34 -9.62 8.92
CA LEU A 151 3.15 -10.12 8.25
C LEU A 151 2.93 -11.60 8.61
N ALA A 152 2.00 -11.85 9.51
CA ALA A 152 1.64 -13.19 9.95
C ALA A 152 0.17 -13.28 10.31
N ALA A 153 -0.37 -14.48 10.45
CA ALA A 153 -1.72 -14.69 10.97
C ALA A 153 -1.81 -14.29 12.45
N ARG A 154 -3.02 -13.99 12.91
CA ARG A 154 -3.33 -13.46 14.25
C ARG A 154 -2.69 -14.22 15.42
N ASP A 155 -2.61 -15.54 15.30
CA ASP A 155 -2.06 -16.43 16.31
C ASP A 155 -0.52 -16.44 16.38
N ARG A 156 0.15 -15.76 15.43
CA ARG A 156 1.62 -15.72 15.31
C ARG A 156 2.21 -14.35 15.67
N GLN A 157 1.56 -13.58 16.52
CA GLN A 157 2.01 -12.26 16.98
C GLN A 157 2.38 -11.31 15.83
N PRO A 158 1.47 -11.07 14.86
CA PRO A 158 1.72 -10.19 13.74
C PRO A 158 1.85 -8.74 14.16
N TYR A 159 2.56 -7.94 13.34
CA TYR A 159 2.58 -6.49 13.47
C TYR A 159 2.74 -5.82 12.10
N TYR A 160 1.64 -5.30 11.56
CA TYR A 160 1.59 -4.64 10.25
C TYR A 160 0.64 -3.42 10.30
N CYS A 161 0.42 -2.75 9.17
CA CYS A 161 -0.23 -1.45 9.11
C CYS A 161 -1.53 -1.32 9.92
N THR A 162 -2.42 -2.30 9.84
CA THR A 162 -3.70 -2.28 10.58
C THR A 162 -3.52 -2.52 12.08
N LEU A 163 -2.51 -3.30 12.47
CA LEU A 163 -2.23 -3.58 13.89
C LEU A 163 -1.58 -2.39 14.58
N LEU A 164 -0.79 -1.59 13.87
CA LEU A 164 -0.32 -0.31 14.39
C LEU A 164 -1.51 0.56 14.82
N LEU A 165 -2.53 0.68 13.96
CA LEU A 165 -3.72 1.48 14.29
C LEU A 165 -4.56 0.83 15.39
N LEU A 166 -4.78 -0.48 15.32
CA LEU A 166 -5.54 -1.22 16.33
C LEU A 166 -4.93 -1.04 17.73
N GLU A 167 -3.61 -1.22 17.86
CA GLU A 167 -2.91 -1.05 19.13
C GLU A 167 -2.93 0.40 19.62
N ALA A 168 -2.80 1.38 18.73
CA ALA A 168 -2.85 2.79 19.09
C ALA A 168 -4.25 3.25 19.54
N VAL A 169 -5.32 2.68 18.98
CA VAL A 169 -6.71 3.06 19.26
C VAL A 169 -7.29 2.34 20.47
N ARG A 170 -6.97 1.06 20.67
CA ARG A 170 -7.58 0.21 21.70
C ARG A 170 -7.54 0.76 23.13
N PRO A 171 -6.46 1.41 23.61
CA PRO A 171 -6.43 2.01 24.96
C PRO A 171 -7.50 3.08 25.18
N HIS A 172 -7.96 3.73 24.11
CA HIS A 172 -8.94 4.83 24.14
C HIS A 172 -10.36 4.41 23.77
N ALA A 173 -10.50 3.24 23.14
CA ALA A 173 -11.76 2.63 22.74
C ALA A 173 -11.65 1.09 22.87
N PRO A 174 -11.75 0.52 24.08
CA PRO A 174 -11.59 -0.92 24.31
C PRO A 174 -12.59 -1.78 23.52
N GLN A 175 -13.77 -1.22 23.18
CA GLN A 175 -14.79 -1.86 22.36
C GLN A 175 -14.44 -1.89 20.86
N PHE A 176 -13.42 -1.17 20.42
CA PHE A 176 -12.99 -1.16 19.00
C PHE A 176 -12.46 -2.53 18.61
N SER A 177 -13.20 -3.22 17.77
CA SER A 177 -12.94 -4.60 17.38
C SER A 177 -13.23 -4.78 15.88
N PRO A 178 -12.35 -4.29 15.00
CA PRO A 178 -12.54 -4.44 13.57
C PRO A 178 -12.53 -5.92 13.16
N GLN A 179 -13.28 -6.22 12.11
CA GLN A 179 -13.51 -7.60 11.68
C GLN A 179 -12.25 -8.21 11.05
N TRP A 180 -11.82 -9.36 11.59
CA TRP A 180 -10.77 -10.18 11.01
C TRP A 180 -11.35 -11.10 9.92
N GLN A 181 -10.56 -11.33 8.88
CA GLN A 181 -10.89 -12.23 7.79
C GLN A 181 -10.05 -13.50 7.85
N TYR A 182 -10.69 -14.66 7.85
CA TYR A 182 -9.99 -15.93 7.74
C TYR A 182 -9.64 -16.22 6.28
N LEU A 183 -8.37 -16.54 6.03
CA LEU A 183 -7.85 -16.98 4.74
C LEU A 183 -7.47 -18.45 4.82
N ASP A 184 -7.81 -19.21 3.78
CA ASP A 184 -7.35 -20.59 3.58
C ASP A 184 -6.67 -20.69 2.20
N MET A 185 -5.47 -20.14 2.12
CA MET A 185 -4.64 -20.14 0.91
C MET A 185 -3.28 -20.78 1.24
N ALA A 186 -2.58 -21.30 0.22
CA ALA A 186 -1.32 -22.01 0.41
C ALA A 186 -0.26 -21.18 1.17
N VAL A 187 -0.20 -19.87 0.93
CA VAL A 187 0.78 -18.95 1.54
C VAL A 187 0.19 -18.19 2.73
N PHE A 188 -1.14 -17.92 2.71
CA PHE A 188 -1.83 -17.18 3.76
C PHE A 188 -2.92 -18.06 4.38
N ARG A 189 -2.64 -18.64 5.55
CA ARG A 189 -3.62 -19.41 6.31
C ARG A 189 -3.78 -18.82 7.70
N GLY A 190 -5.03 -18.56 8.11
CA GLY A 190 -5.40 -18.00 9.40
C GLY A 190 -6.13 -16.68 9.29
N GLU A 191 -6.28 -15.97 10.41
CA GLU A 191 -6.97 -14.68 10.46
C GLU A 191 -6.01 -13.51 10.18
N TYR A 192 -6.46 -12.60 9.30
CA TYR A 192 -5.75 -11.36 8.94
C TYR A 192 -6.68 -10.17 9.07
N LEU A 193 -6.13 -9.04 9.48
CA LEU A 193 -6.87 -7.78 9.58
C LEU A 193 -6.51 -6.88 8.39
N PHE A 194 -7.49 -6.61 7.51
CA PHE A 194 -7.29 -5.79 6.32
C PHE A 194 -7.70 -4.33 6.55
N PRO A 195 -7.14 -3.37 5.77
CA PRO A 195 -7.53 -1.96 5.84
C PRO A 195 -9.03 -1.73 5.70
N GLU A 196 -9.72 -2.54 4.90
CA GLU A 196 -11.17 -2.45 4.67
C GLU A 196 -11.99 -2.52 5.96
N ALA A 197 -11.58 -3.34 6.94
CA ALA A 197 -12.28 -3.45 8.20
C ALA A 197 -12.44 -2.09 8.93
N PHE A 198 -11.49 -1.17 8.73
CA PHE A 198 -11.51 0.17 9.32
C PHE A 198 -12.45 1.13 8.59
N MET A 199 -12.82 0.83 7.33
CA MET A 199 -13.74 1.65 6.55
C MET A 199 -15.21 1.42 6.95
N HIS A 200 -15.51 0.27 7.55
CA HIS A 200 -16.84 -0.11 8.01
C HIS A 200 -17.14 0.37 9.43
N GLU A 201 -16.16 0.94 10.11
CA GLU A 201 -16.32 1.53 11.44
C GLU A 201 -17.09 2.86 11.38
N ASN A 202 -17.47 3.38 12.54
CA ASN A 202 -18.12 4.69 12.64
C ASN A 202 -17.09 5.81 12.36
N VAL A 203 -16.92 6.13 11.08
CA VAL A 203 -15.96 7.12 10.56
C VAL A 203 -16.66 8.22 9.77
N GLU A 204 -16.05 9.39 9.73
CA GLU A 204 -16.37 10.47 8.83
C GLU A 204 -15.35 10.52 7.68
N TRP A 205 -15.84 10.56 6.44
CA TRP A 205 -14.98 10.71 5.27
C TRP A 205 -14.57 12.17 5.11
N ILE A 206 -13.28 12.46 5.28
CA ILE A 206 -12.69 13.80 5.15
C ILE A 206 -12.28 14.05 3.70
N TYR A 207 -11.68 13.03 3.07
CA TYR A 207 -11.15 13.15 1.70
C TYR A 207 -11.15 11.81 0.98
N ARG A 208 -11.31 11.85 -0.35
CA ARG A 208 -11.07 10.72 -1.24
C ARG A 208 -10.56 11.26 -2.59
N SER A 209 -9.38 10.79 -3.02
CA SER A 209 -8.93 11.02 -4.40
C SER A 209 -9.79 10.20 -5.36
N GLU A 210 -10.18 10.80 -6.48
CA GLU A 210 -10.92 10.14 -7.56
C GLU A 210 -10.03 9.21 -8.38
#